data_f409f928602b6a1a1303e8bd8eff2f32
#
_entry.id   f409f928602b6a1a1303e8bd8eff2f32
#
_cell.length_a   1.000
_cell.length_b   1.000
_cell.length_c   1.000
_cell.angle_alpha   90.00
_cell.angle_beta   90.00
_cell.angle_gamma   90.00
#
_symmetry.space_group_name_H-M   'P 1'
#
loop_
_entity.id
_entity.type
_entity.pdbx_description
1 polymer ?
#
loop_
_entity_poly.entity_id
_entity_poly.type
_entity_poly.pdbx_seq_one_letter_code
_entity_poly.pdbx_strand_id
1 'polypeptide(L)'
;MGYGCDFEFDLGVKTLERWLIKPEKTMNISLGIPRERAQDERRVAISPAGVQILSEQGIRVIVETAAGHFCNFSDSDYSEAGAIIAPSPEELFSQSNVIVKVSPPQPEELPLFTPGQMLISALHLGTVSRHLIKTLLEKNVTALGFEFIETRDGELPIVRTLSEIAGSLAIQTAAKYLETGYGGSGILLGGIAGVPPANVTIIGAGTVGLFAAQDALGLGAQVTVIDKEINRLRRFEAFFNRHLVTAIANDHYISELAKTSDVLIGALSPKKKIIHPLVSEQVVKSMRPGSVIIDVSIDQGACFATSRHTSHTNPIYVKHGVTHYCVPNIPSAVAKTASFALTNTLLPFLLKLTEHETVADILWKSHSLRKGTYLFKGYVTKKILSELTDFPFREIDMLLAAS
;
A
#
# COMPACT_ATOMS: atom_id res chain seq x y z
N MET A 1 -13.22 -17.45 -31.48
CA MET A 1 -14.22 -17.13 -30.45
C MET A 1 -13.52 -16.21 -29.47
N GLY A 2 -13.78 -14.90 -29.63
CA GLY A 2 -13.12 -13.88 -28.80
C GLY A 2 -13.78 -13.83 -27.43
N TYR A 3 -13.00 -14.01 -26.37
CA TYR A 3 -13.38 -13.62 -25.03
C TYR A 3 -12.98 -12.15 -24.86
N GLY A 4 -13.95 -11.25 -25.06
CA GLY A 4 -13.82 -9.88 -24.63
C GLY A 4 -13.78 -9.88 -23.09
N CYS A 5 -12.66 -9.45 -22.50
CA CYS A 5 -12.60 -9.03 -21.11
C CYS A 5 -13.23 -7.63 -21.06
N ASP A 6 -14.53 -7.56 -20.83
CA ASP A 6 -15.18 -6.33 -20.40
C ASP A 6 -14.78 -6.09 -18.94
N PHE A 7 -13.67 -5.37 -18.77
CA PHE A 7 -13.40 -4.64 -17.53
C PHE A 7 -14.28 -3.40 -17.52
N GLU A 8 -15.56 -3.57 -17.26
CA GLU A 8 -16.35 -2.46 -16.73
C GLU A 8 -15.81 -2.14 -15.33
N PHE A 9 -14.86 -1.19 -15.30
CA PHE A 9 -14.70 -0.36 -14.12
C PHE A 9 -16.03 0.37 -13.94
N ASP A 10 -16.85 -0.08 -13.01
CA ASP A 10 -17.96 0.73 -12.47
C ASP A 10 -17.43 1.78 -11.45
N LEU A 11 -16.39 2.45 -11.81
CA LEU A 11 -16.27 3.88 -11.72
C LEU A 11 -17.33 4.33 -12.70
N GLY A 12 -18.53 4.71 -12.22
CA GLY A 12 -19.52 5.29 -13.10
C GLY A 12 -18.81 6.35 -13.93
N VAL A 13 -18.35 5.98 -15.13
CA VAL A 13 -17.64 6.87 -16.05
C VAL A 13 -18.69 7.87 -16.49
N LYS A 14 -18.86 8.86 -15.64
CA LYS A 14 -19.41 10.11 -16.08
C LYS A 14 -18.41 10.56 -17.14
N THR A 15 -18.85 10.64 -18.39
CA THR A 15 -18.05 11.18 -19.48
C THR A 15 -17.34 12.45 -19.01
N LEU A 16 -16.15 12.76 -19.52
CA LEU A 16 -15.37 13.96 -19.18
C LEU A 16 -16.25 15.22 -19.07
N GLU A 17 -17.29 15.32 -19.88
CA GLU A 17 -18.29 16.41 -19.89
C GLU A 17 -19.06 16.56 -18.57
N ARG A 18 -19.32 15.47 -17.84
CA ARG A 18 -20.00 15.52 -16.53
C ARG A 18 -19.12 16.06 -15.40
N TRP A 19 -17.80 16.00 -15.57
CA TRP A 19 -16.83 16.57 -14.65
C TRP A 19 -16.71 18.09 -14.76
N LEU A 20 -17.20 18.67 -15.86
CA LEU A 20 -17.18 20.12 -16.13
C LEU A 20 -18.41 20.85 -15.58
N ILE A 21 -19.45 20.14 -15.12
CA ILE A 21 -20.64 20.76 -14.54
C ILE A 21 -20.40 20.95 -13.03
N LYS A 22 -20.09 22.17 -12.60
CA LYS A 22 -20.01 22.51 -11.17
C LYS A 22 -21.40 22.28 -10.53
N PRO A 23 -21.52 21.47 -9.47
CA PRO A 23 -22.77 21.35 -8.72
C PRO A 23 -23.10 22.68 -8.01
N GLU A 24 -24.36 23.09 -7.98
CA GLU A 24 -24.81 24.40 -7.45
C GLU A 24 -24.66 24.57 -5.92
N LYS A 25 -24.46 23.48 -5.15
CA LYS A 25 -24.13 23.51 -3.72
C LYS A 25 -23.14 22.40 -3.39
N THR A 26 -21.98 22.76 -2.93
CA THR A 26 -20.90 21.83 -2.53
C THR A 26 -20.37 22.19 -1.17
N MET A 27 -19.90 21.17 -0.44
CA MET A 27 -19.13 21.38 0.76
C MET A 27 -17.87 22.20 0.41
N ASN A 28 -17.60 23.27 1.17
CA ASN A 28 -16.38 24.05 0.99
C ASN A 28 -15.18 23.23 1.53
N ILE A 29 -14.56 22.43 0.65
CA ILE A 29 -13.49 21.52 1.02
C ILE A 29 -12.15 22.25 0.98
N SER A 30 -11.46 22.21 2.11
CA SER A 30 -10.04 22.54 2.23
C SER A 30 -9.25 21.28 2.58
N LEU A 31 -8.41 20.84 1.64
CA LEU A 31 -7.64 19.60 1.73
C LEU A 31 -6.20 19.91 2.12
N GLY A 32 -5.76 19.39 3.26
CA GLY A 32 -4.40 19.53 3.77
C GLY A 32 -3.55 18.31 3.44
N ILE A 33 -2.36 18.54 2.90
CA ILE A 33 -1.34 17.53 2.61
C ILE A 33 -0.12 17.84 3.47
N PRO A 34 -0.02 17.29 4.69
CA PRO A 34 1.12 17.51 5.55
C PRO A 34 2.35 16.74 5.05
N ARG A 35 3.52 17.18 5.45
CA ARG A 35 4.76 16.44 5.29
C ARG A 35 4.70 15.17 6.14
N GLU A 36 5.11 14.03 5.59
CA GLU A 36 5.16 12.77 6.32
C GLU A 36 6.27 12.76 7.38
N ARG A 37 5.91 12.29 8.58
CA ARG A 37 6.81 12.24 9.74
C ARG A 37 7.13 10.83 10.21
N ALA A 38 6.42 9.83 9.67
CA ALA A 38 6.72 8.43 9.97
C ALA A 38 8.13 8.06 9.48
N GLN A 39 8.83 7.27 10.28
CA GLN A 39 10.18 6.82 9.94
C GLN A 39 10.18 6.12 8.57
N ASP A 40 11.15 6.47 7.72
CA ASP A 40 11.31 5.93 6.36
C ASP A 40 10.13 6.17 5.39
N GLU A 41 9.14 7.00 5.76
CA GLU A 41 8.12 7.43 4.81
C GLU A 41 8.64 8.62 3.99
N ARG A 42 8.77 8.39 2.69
CA ARG A 42 9.31 9.36 1.74
C ARG A 42 8.28 9.79 0.69
N ARG A 43 7.13 9.13 0.67
CA ARG A 43 6.05 9.44 -0.27
C ARG A 43 5.30 10.68 0.19
N VAL A 44 4.56 11.28 -0.73
CA VAL A 44 3.52 12.27 -0.45
C VAL A 44 2.18 11.76 -0.99
N ALA A 45 1.10 12.07 -0.30
CA ALA A 45 -0.21 11.50 -0.64
C ALA A 45 -0.71 11.93 -2.01
N ILE A 46 -0.49 13.20 -2.38
CA ILE A 46 -0.95 13.80 -3.63
C ILE A 46 0.20 14.54 -4.31
N SER A 47 0.45 14.24 -5.58
CA SER A 47 1.44 14.93 -6.42
C SER A 47 0.94 16.29 -6.90
N PRO A 48 1.82 17.19 -7.41
CA PRO A 48 1.40 18.46 -8.00
C PRO A 48 0.33 18.30 -9.10
N ALA A 49 0.46 17.30 -9.98
CA ALA A 49 -0.55 17.01 -11.00
C ALA A 49 -1.92 16.69 -10.41
N GLY A 50 -1.97 15.95 -9.29
CA GLY A 50 -3.23 15.70 -8.57
C GLY A 50 -3.79 16.95 -7.91
N VAL A 51 -2.93 17.81 -7.37
CA VAL A 51 -3.33 19.10 -6.81
C VAL A 51 -3.96 19.99 -7.88
N GLN A 52 -3.37 20.05 -9.08
CA GLN A 52 -3.93 20.81 -10.20
C GLN A 52 -5.37 20.38 -10.49
N ILE A 53 -5.63 19.07 -10.63
CA ILE A 53 -6.97 18.54 -10.89
C ILE A 53 -7.94 18.91 -9.77
N LEU A 54 -7.53 18.77 -8.50
CA LEU A 54 -8.36 19.11 -7.35
C LEU A 54 -8.68 20.61 -7.32
N SER A 55 -7.69 21.48 -7.59
CA SER A 55 -7.85 22.92 -7.62
C SER A 55 -8.77 23.38 -8.75
N GLU A 56 -8.66 22.78 -9.95
CA GLU A 56 -9.55 23.02 -11.08
C GLU A 56 -11.01 22.64 -10.78
N GLN A 57 -11.25 21.67 -9.86
CA GLN A 57 -12.57 21.30 -9.37
C GLN A 57 -13.05 22.15 -8.18
N GLY A 58 -12.29 23.19 -7.82
CA GLY A 58 -12.65 24.14 -6.78
C GLY A 58 -12.33 23.69 -5.35
N ILE A 59 -11.54 22.63 -5.18
CA ILE A 59 -11.02 22.22 -3.87
C ILE A 59 -9.84 23.14 -3.51
N ARG A 60 -9.90 23.77 -2.34
CA ARG A 60 -8.76 24.51 -1.79
C ARG A 60 -7.75 23.53 -1.26
N VAL A 61 -6.57 23.42 -1.89
CA VAL A 61 -5.51 22.51 -1.47
C VAL A 61 -4.42 23.28 -0.73
N ILE A 62 -4.02 22.78 0.44
CA ILE A 62 -2.99 23.35 1.31
C ILE A 62 -1.91 22.26 1.49
N VAL A 63 -0.67 22.60 1.16
CA VAL A 63 0.47 21.68 1.22
C VAL A 63 1.49 22.22 2.22
N GLU A 64 1.95 21.41 3.14
CA GLU A 64 3.03 21.79 4.04
C GLU A 64 4.33 21.94 3.25
N THR A 65 5.11 22.98 3.57
CA THR A 65 6.43 23.21 2.95
C THR A 65 7.29 21.94 3.00
N ALA A 66 7.98 21.67 1.90
CA ALA A 66 8.81 20.48 1.71
C ALA A 66 8.09 19.12 1.80
N ALA A 67 6.75 19.06 1.74
CA ALA A 67 6.01 17.79 1.78
C ALA A 67 6.40 16.86 0.62
N GLY A 68 6.70 17.41 -0.56
CA GLY A 68 7.11 16.65 -1.75
C GLY A 68 8.61 16.40 -1.89
N HIS A 69 9.43 16.82 -0.93
CA HIS A 69 10.90 16.87 -1.06
C HIS A 69 11.51 15.54 -1.54
N PHE A 70 11.16 14.42 -0.93
CA PHE A 70 11.70 13.11 -1.28
C PHE A 70 11.18 12.56 -2.62
N CYS A 71 10.14 13.17 -3.17
CA CYS A 71 9.59 12.84 -4.49
C CYS A 71 10.13 13.76 -5.59
N ASN A 72 11.06 14.69 -5.27
CA ASN A 72 11.50 15.77 -6.14
C ASN A 72 10.32 16.61 -6.65
N PHE A 73 9.37 16.95 -5.79
CA PHE A 73 8.33 17.93 -5.98
C PHE A 73 8.64 19.13 -5.08
N SER A 74 8.90 20.29 -5.68
CA SER A 74 9.18 21.52 -4.97
C SER A 74 7.90 22.21 -4.50
N ASP A 75 8.02 23.14 -3.55
CA ASP A 75 6.91 23.99 -3.14
C ASP A 75 6.40 24.85 -4.32
N SER A 76 7.30 25.24 -5.27
CA SER A 76 6.93 25.93 -6.50
C SER A 76 6.03 25.06 -7.39
N ASP A 77 6.37 23.76 -7.58
CA ASP A 77 5.53 22.84 -8.36
C ASP A 77 4.11 22.75 -7.80
N TYR A 78 3.98 22.73 -6.47
CA TYR A 78 2.69 22.71 -5.80
C TYR A 78 1.96 24.05 -5.91
N SER A 79 2.66 25.17 -5.77
CA SER A 79 2.08 26.49 -5.90
C SER A 79 1.59 26.76 -7.32
N GLU A 80 2.36 26.36 -8.34
CA GLU A 80 1.99 26.44 -9.76
C GLU A 80 0.78 25.55 -10.09
N ALA A 81 0.63 24.42 -9.39
CA ALA A 81 -0.55 23.54 -9.46
C ALA A 81 -1.78 24.09 -8.74
N GLY A 82 -1.69 25.25 -8.08
CA GLY A 82 -2.79 25.93 -7.39
C GLY A 82 -2.89 25.64 -5.88
N ALA A 83 -1.87 25.02 -5.27
CA ALA A 83 -1.83 24.85 -3.82
C ALA A 83 -1.41 26.13 -3.08
N ILE A 84 -1.88 26.26 -1.85
CA ILE A 84 -1.36 27.19 -0.86
C ILE A 84 -0.29 26.47 -0.06
N ILE A 85 0.92 27.05 0.05
CA ILE A 85 2.00 26.47 0.83
C ILE A 85 1.87 26.94 2.28
N ALA A 86 1.69 25.98 3.19
CA ALA A 86 1.68 26.25 4.63
C ALA A 86 3.11 26.12 5.19
N PRO A 87 3.61 27.13 5.91
CA PRO A 87 4.97 27.12 6.47
C PRO A 87 5.13 26.17 7.66
N SER A 88 4.03 25.75 8.28
CA SER A 88 4.03 24.86 9.45
C SER A 88 2.85 23.87 9.42
N PRO A 89 2.94 22.74 10.14
CA PRO A 89 1.82 21.83 10.30
C PRO A 89 0.64 22.46 11.04
N GLU A 90 0.87 23.31 12.02
CA GLU A 90 -0.19 24.00 12.78
C GLU A 90 -1.07 24.82 11.85
N GLU A 91 -0.45 25.56 10.93
CA GLU A 91 -1.18 26.35 9.95
C GLU A 91 -1.95 25.47 8.96
N LEU A 92 -1.34 24.41 8.47
CA LEU A 92 -2.00 23.46 7.59
C LEU A 92 -3.23 22.84 8.24
N PHE A 93 -3.08 22.26 9.46
CA PHE A 93 -4.17 21.58 10.15
C PHE A 93 -5.32 22.55 10.50
N SER A 94 -5.00 23.78 10.89
CA SER A 94 -6.02 24.79 11.25
C SER A 94 -6.83 25.28 10.03
N GLN A 95 -6.26 25.26 8.84
CA GLN A 95 -6.90 25.73 7.61
C GLN A 95 -7.59 24.61 6.80
N SER A 96 -7.40 23.34 7.17
CA SER A 96 -7.90 22.18 6.42
C SER A 96 -9.03 21.49 7.16
N ASN A 97 -10.10 21.11 6.44
CA ASN A 97 -11.16 20.26 7.00
C ASN A 97 -10.98 18.77 6.61
N VAL A 98 -10.15 18.47 5.62
CA VAL A 98 -9.76 17.12 5.24
C VAL A 98 -8.24 17.02 5.23
N ILE A 99 -7.68 16.10 6.01
CA ILE A 99 -6.24 15.81 6.02
C ILE A 99 -5.98 14.52 5.26
N VAL A 100 -5.09 14.56 4.27
CA VAL A 100 -4.71 13.40 3.47
C VAL A 100 -3.23 13.11 3.67
N LYS A 101 -2.94 11.92 4.21
CA LYS A 101 -1.59 11.43 4.50
C LYS A 101 -1.37 10.06 3.86
N VAL A 102 -0.10 9.67 3.76
CA VAL A 102 0.28 8.30 3.39
C VAL A 102 0.27 7.40 4.61
N SER A 103 1.02 7.76 5.63
CA SER A 103 1.13 7.00 6.88
C SER A 103 0.17 7.50 7.96
N PRO A 104 -0.12 6.69 9.00
CA PRO A 104 -0.91 7.14 10.14
C PRO A 104 -0.30 8.39 10.79
N PRO A 105 -1.12 9.28 11.37
CA PRO A 105 -0.62 10.41 12.14
C PRO A 105 0.34 9.98 13.25
N GLN A 106 1.46 10.68 13.38
CA GLN A 106 2.43 10.48 14.45
C GLN A 106 1.97 11.19 15.73
N PRO A 107 2.49 10.82 16.91
CA PRO A 107 2.06 11.38 18.20
C PRO A 107 2.10 12.92 18.26
N GLU A 108 3.08 13.56 17.62
CA GLU A 108 3.22 15.02 17.55
C GLU A 108 2.17 15.71 16.68
N GLU A 109 1.54 14.97 15.74
CA GLU A 109 0.49 15.49 14.87
C GLU A 109 -0.90 15.42 15.52
N LEU A 110 -1.10 14.54 16.51
CA LEU A 110 -2.41 14.32 17.14
C LEU A 110 -3.00 15.56 17.82
N PRO A 111 -2.22 16.40 18.51
CA PRO A 111 -2.73 17.65 19.08
C PRO A 111 -3.25 18.63 18.03
N LEU A 112 -2.72 18.58 16.78
CA LEU A 112 -3.04 19.53 15.71
C LEU A 112 -4.42 19.32 15.10
N PHE A 113 -4.98 18.10 15.20
CA PHE A 113 -6.34 17.86 14.73
C PHE A 113 -7.36 18.75 15.43
N THR A 114 -8.26 19.35 14.67
CA THR A 114 -9.40 20.10 15.18
C THR A 114 -10.68 19.25 15.17
N PRO A 115 -11.65 19.53 16.05
CA PRO A 115 -12.89 18.75 16.11
C PRO A 115 -13.64 18.70 14.78
N GLY A 116 -14.06 17.50 14.38
CA GLY A 116 -14.87 17.28 13.19
C GLY A 116 -14.11 17.18 11.87
N GLN A 117 -12.78 17.27 11.89
CA GLN A 117 -11.97 17.05 10.69
C GLN A 117 -12.12 15.64 10.14
N MET A 118 -11.81 15.46 8.85
CA MET A 118 -11.66 14.16 8.21
C MET A 118 -10.18 13.82 8.03
N LEU A 119 -9.84 12.56 8.28
CA LEU A 119 -8.52 11.99 8.01
C LEU A 119 -8.65 10.88 6.96
N ILE A 120 -7.81 10.91 5.93
CA ILE A 120 -7.66 9.84 4.93
C ILE A 120 -6.18 9.44 4.91
N SER A 121 -5.87 8.23 5.39
CA SER A 121 -4.48 7.72 5.48
C SER A 121 -4.46 6.20 5.55
N ALA A 122 -3.26 5.59 5.51
CA ALA A 122 -3.13 4.23 6.03
C ALA A 122 -3.40 4.22 7.55
N LEU A 123 -3.92 3.10 8.08
CA LEU A 123 -4.09 2.90 9.52
C LEU A 123 -3.02 1.97 10.10
N HIS A 124 -2.54 1.02 9.31
CA HIS A 124 -1.57 0.00 9.71
C HIS A 124 -2.06 -0.80 10.94
N LEU A 125 -3.12 -1.60 10.76
CA LEU A 125 -3.76 -2.39 11.83
C LEU A 125 -2.79 -3.18 12.71
N GLY A 126 -1.68 -3.67 12.14
CA GLY A 126 -0.66 -4.45 12.86
C GLY A 126 0.08 -3.66 13.93
N THR A 127 0.13 -2.34 13.83
CA THR A 127 0.88 -1.42 14.71
C THR A 127 0.01 -0.28 15.24
N VAL A 128 -1.31 -0.35 15.05
CA VAL A 128 -2.23 0.71 15.47
C VAL A 128 -2.12 0.99 16.97
N SER A 129 -1.95 2.27 17.31
CA SER A 129 -1.87 2.72 18.69
C SER A 129 -3.26 3.01 19.26
N ARG A 130 -3.54 2.50 20.47
CA ARG A 130 -4.76 2.84 21.22
C ARG A 130 -4.86 4.35 21.48
N HIS A 131 -3.72 5.02 21.69
CA HIS A 131 -3.65 6.47 21.90
C HIS A 131 -4.10 7.24 20.64
N LEU A 132 -3.66 6.83 19.44
CA LEU A 132 -4.11 7.41 18.17
C LEU A 132 -5.64 7.35 18.06
N ILE A 133 -6.21 6.17 18.24
CA ILE A 133 -7.67 5.98 18.11
C ILE A 133 -8.42 6.78 19.15
N LYS A 134 -7.97 6.78 20.41
CA LYS A 134 -8.58 7.58 21.48
C LYS A 134 -8.64 9.06 21.15
N THR A 135 -7.50 9.64 20.74
CA THR A 135 -7.41 11.08 20.43
C THR A 135 -8.31 11.47 19.25
N LEU A 136 -8.33 10.66 18.18
CA LEU A 136 -9.20 10.92 17.04
C LEU A 136 -10.69 10.82 17.40
N LEU A 137 -11.08 9.87 18.27
CA LEU A 137 -12.44 9.75 18.78
C LEU A 137 -12.84 10.95 19.64
N GLU A 138 -11.98 11.38 20.57
CA GLU A 138 -12.22 12.55 21.46
C GLU A 138 -12.40 13.84 20.66
N LYS A 139 -11.70 13.97 19.54
CA LYS A 139 -11.83 15.10 18.60
C LYS A 139 -12.94 14.91 17.55
N ASN A 140 -13.71 13.84 17.64
CA ASN A 140 -14.77 13.51 16.68
C ASN A 140 -14.29 13.53 15.22
N VAL A 141 -13.06 13.05 14.96
CA VAL A 141 -12.50 12.96 13.62
C VAL A 141 -13.19 11.84 12.86
N THR A 142 -13.61 12.10 11.63
CA THR A 142 -14.01 11.04 10.69
C THR A 142 -12.77 10.50 10.01
N ALA A 143 -12.46 9.21 10.20
CA ALA A 143 -11.22 8.64 9.69
C ALA A 143 -11.45 7.46 8.74
N LEU A 144 -10.77 7.53 7.58
CA LEU A 144 -10.78 6.52 6.53
C LEU A 144 -9.39 5.88 6.39
N GLY A 145 -9.35 4.55 6.37
CA GLY A 145 -8.13 3.78 6.16
C GLY A 145 -8.00 3.28 4.73
N PHE A 146 -6.85 3.44 4.12
CA PHE A 146 -6.55 2.97 2.75
C PHE A 146 -6.84 1.49 2.57
N GLU A 147 -6.52 0.68 3.57
CA GLU A 147 -6.72 -0.76 3.60
C GLU A 147 -8.19 -1.20 3.69
N PHE A 148 -9.12 -0.27 3.91
CA PHE A 148 -10.56 -0.54 3.97
C PHE A 148 -11.34 0.08 2.81
N ILE A 149 -10.71 0.92 1.97
CA ILE A 149 -11.35 1.45 0.77
C ILE A 149 -11.49 0.31 -0.23
N GLU A 150 -12.73 -0.18 -0.36
CA GLU A 150 -13.08 -1.35 -1.14
C GLU A 150 -14.07 -0.97 -2.22
N THR A 151 -13.86 -1.44 -3.44
CA THR A 151 -14.80 -1.30 -4.55
C THR A 151 -15.99 -2.26 -4.38
N ARG A 152 -17.04 -2.14 -5.20
CA ARG A 152 -18.23 -2.99 -5.08
C ARG A 152 -17.95 -4.47 -5.36
N ASP A 153 -16.96 -4.75 -6.18
CA ASP A 153 -16.46 -6.09 -6.52
C ASP A 153 -15.45 -6.66 -5.50
N GLY A 154 -15.18 -5.91 -4.42
CA GLY A 154 -14.33 -6.36 -3.31
C GLY A 154 -12.82 -6.12 -3.52
N GLU A 155 -12.43 -5.33 -4.52
CA GLU A 155 -11.03 -4.94 -4.70
C GLU A 155 -10.63 -3.82 -3.73
N LEU A 156 -9.36 -3.84 -3.31
CA LEU A 156 -8.72 -2.82 -2.48
C LEU A 156 -7.74 -2.02 -3.35
N PRO A 157 -8.19 -0.98 -4.07
CA PRO A 157 -7.41 -0.37 -5.16
C PRO A 157 -6.11 0.25 -4.66
N ILE A 158 -6.08 0.88 -3.49
CA ILE A 158 -4.88 1.51 -2.95
C ILE A 158 -3.86 0.45 -2.50
N VAL A 159 -4.33 -0.60 -1.82
CA VAL A 159 -3.48 -1.72 -1.41
C VAL A 159 -2.92 -2.44 -2.63
N ARG A 160 -3.74 -2.64 -3.67
CA ARG A 160 -3.33 -3.26 -4.93
C ARG A 160 -2.21 -2.47 -5.60
N THR A 161 -2.39 -1.16 -5.79
CA THR A 161 -1.40 -0.28 -6.42
C THR A 161 -0.04 -0.33 -5.69
N LEU A 162 -0.04 -0.27 -4.36
CA LEU A 162 1.20 -0.37 -3.59
C LEU A 162 1.82 -1.78 -3.64
N SER A 163 0.99 -2.83 -3.73
CA SER A 163 1.43 -4.21 -3.88
C SER A 163 2.09 -4.48 -5.24
N GLU A 164 1.64 -3.83 -6.30
CA GLU A 164 2.24 -3.88 -7.63
C GLU A 164 3.69 -3.35 -7.59
N ILE A 165 3.87 -2.17 -6.99
CA ILE A 165 5.20 -1.58 -6.80
C ILE A 165 6.09 -2.46 -5.92
N ALA A 166 5.55 -3.01 -4.83
CA ALA A 166 6.32 -3.87 -3.92
C ALA A 166 6.79 -5.16 -4.61
N GLY A 167 5.97 -5.75 -5.49
CA GLY A 167 6.34 -6.92 -6.28
C GLY A 167 7.51 -6.65 -7.22
N SER A 168 7.44 -5.55 -7.98
CA SER A 168 8.51 -5.13 -8.89
C SER A 168 9.81 -4.82 -8.14
N LEU A 169 9.72 -4.08 -7.03
CA LEU A 169 10.90 -3.75 -6.21
C LEU A 169 11.53 -4.98 -5.54
N ALA A 170 10.75 -6.01 -5.22
CA ALA A 170 11.28 -7.24 -4.65
C ALA A 170 12.31 -7.88 -5.60
N ILE A 171 12.06 -7.87 -6.90
CA ILE A 171 12.98 -8.44 -7.90
C ILE A 171 14.20 -7.56 -8.13
N GLN A 172 14.02 -6.23 -8.25
CA GLN A 172 15.14 -5.31 -8.37
C GLN A 172 16.10 -5.40 -7.17
N THR A 173 15.51 -5.49 -5.97
CA THR A 173 16.25 -5.65 -4.72
C THR A 173 16.97 -7.00 -4.67
N ALA A 174 16.32 -8.09 -5.07
CA ALA A 174 16.93 -9.42 -5.13
C ALA A 174 18.09 -9.44 -6.10
N ALA A 175 17.95 -8.89 -7.30
CA ALA A 175 19.00 -8.79 -8.30
C ALA A 175 20.24 -8.07 -7.74
N LYS A 176 20.04 -6.95 -7.07
CA LYS A 176 21.11 -6.19 -6.41
C LYS A 176 21.87 -7.02 -5.36
N TYR A 177 21.13 -7.72 -4.48
CA TYR A 177 21.76 -8.45 -3.37
C TYR A 177 22.28 -9.84 -3.77
N LEU A 178 22.05 -10.30 -5.01
CA LEU A 178 22.76 -11.43 -5.59
C LEU A 178 24.18 -11.07 -6.05
N GLU A 179 24.50 -9.79 -6.23
CA GLU A 179 25.83 -9.35 -6.65
C GLU A 179 26.88 -9.59 -5.55
N THR A 180 28.09 -9.97 -5.96
CA THR A 180 29.23 -10.24 -5.04
C THR A 180 29.54 -9.02 -4.16
N GLY A 181 29.46 -7.81 -4.71
CA GLY A 181 29.72 -6.56 -3.99
C GLY A 181 28.78 -6.29 -2.81
N TYR A 182 27.63 -6.95 -2.76
CA TYR A 182 26.65 -6.87 -1.68
C TYR A 182 26.57 -8.14 -0.82
N GLY A 183 27.54 -9.05 -0.98
CA GLY A 183 27.62 -10.31 -0.22
C GLY A 183 26.76 -11.45 -0.78
N GLY A 184 26.24 -11.30 -1.98
CA GLY A 184 25.51 -12.33 -2.70
C GLY A 184 26.39 -13.37 -3.36
N SER A 185 25.78 -14.39 -3.95
CA SER A 185 26.45 -15.52 -4.62
C SER A 185 27.13 -15.16 -5.95
N GLY A 186 27.01 -13.92 -6.43
CA GLY A 186 27.60 -13.48 -7.70
C GLY A 186 26.84 -13.99 -8.93
N ILE A 187 25.56 -14.29 -8.80
CA ILE A 187 24.70 -14.81 -9.88
C ILE A 187 23.96 -13.65 -10.55
N LEU A 188 24.05 -13.59 -11.89
CA LEU A 188 23.22 -12.69 -12.69
C LEU A 188 21.79 -13.26 -12.79
N LEU A 189 20.79 -12.47 -12.42
CA LEU A 189 19.40 -12.93 -12.30
C LEU A 189 18.89 -13.61 -13.58
N GLY A 190 19.13 -13.01 -14.74
CA GLY A 190 18.68 -13.54 -16.04
C GLY A 190 19.64 -14.51 -16.73
N GLY A 191 20.81 -14.76 -16.16
CA GLY A 191 21.84 -15.56 -16.84
C GLY A 191 22.36 -14.91 -18.13
N ILE A 192 23.13 -15.67 -18.90
CA ILE A 192 23.57 -15.31 -20.27
C ILE A 192 23.70 -16.58 -21.13
N ALA A 193 23.94 -16.43 -22.41
CA ALA A 193 24.18 -17.59 -23.28
C ALA A 193 25.31 -18.50 -22.73
N GLY A 194 24.98 -19.76 -22.46
CA GLY A 194 25.88 -20.74 -21.86
C GLY A 194 25.95 -20.76 -20.32
N VAL A 195 25.29 -19.80 -19.64
CA VAL A 195 25.18 -19.76 -18.17
C VAL A 195 23.71 -19.67 -17.78
N PRO A 196 23.18 -20.63 -17.01
CA PRO A 196 21.76 -20.63 -16.62
C PRO A 196 21.40 -19.43 -15.73
N PRO A 197 20.12 -18.98 -15.78
CA PRO A 197 19.62 -17.90 -14.93
C PRO A 197 19.45 -18.35 -13.48
N ALA A 198 19.19 -17.39 -12.59
CA ALA A 198 18.85 -17.63 -11.21
C ALA A 198 17.46 -18.30 -11.06
N ASN A 199 17.32 -19.11 -10.02
CA ASN A 199 16.06 -19.70 -9.60
C ASN A 199 15.36 -18.79 -8.58
N VAL A 200 14.21 -18.24 -8.95
CA VAL A 200 13.37 -17.39 -8.11
C VAL A 200 12.13 -18.16 -7.68
N THR A 201 11.98 -18.38 -6.39
CA THR A 201 10.74 -18.96 -5.82
C THR A 201 9.93 -17.88 -5.11
N ILE A 202 8.65 -17.78 -5.46
CA ILE A 202 7.70 -16.80 -4.92
C ILE A 202 6.63 -17.53 -4.12
N ILE A 203 6.50 -17.19 -2.84
CA ILE A 203 5.53 -17.76 -1.92
C ILE A 203 4.34 -16.82 -1.83
N GLY A 204 3.26 -17.13 -2.56
CA GLY A 204 2.02 -16.35 -2.63
C GLY A 204 1.71 -15.89 -4.04
N ALA A 205 0.59 -16.35 -4.60
CA ALA A 205 0.05 -15.98 -5.90
C ALA A 205 -0.99 -14.84 -5.79
N GLY A 206 -0.63 -13.78 -5.05
CA GLY A 206 -1.36 -12.51 -4.94
C GLY A 206 -0.80 -11.45 -5.88
N THR A 207 -1.18 -10.18 -5.68
CA THR A 207 -0.70 -9.05 -6.50
C THR A 207 0.82 -8.87 -6.42
N VAL A 208 1.40 -8.91 -5.23
CA VAL A 208 2.87 -8.85 -5.04
C VAL A 208 3.55 -9.97 -5.85
N GLY A 209 3.05 -11.21 -5.70
CA GLY A 209 3.60 -12.37 -6.41
C GLY A 209 3.48 -12.27 -7.92
N LEU A 210 2.37 -11.67 -8.42
CA LEU A 210 2.13 -11.46 -9.85
C LEU A 210 3.20 -10.54 -10.46
N PHE A 211 3.40 -9.36 -9.86
CA PHE A 211 4.37 -8.39 -10.36
C PHE A 211 5.82 -8.85 -10.15
N ALA A 212 6.11 -9.54 -9.04
CA ALA A 212 7.41 -10.17 -8.85
C ALA A 212 7.67 -11.26 -9.92
N ALA A 213 6.69 -12.10 -10.24
CA ALA A 213 6.84 -13.11 -11.28
C ALA A 213 7.02 -12.48 -12.67
N GLN A 214 6.25 -11.44 -12.98
CA GLN A 214 6.34 -10.71 -14.25
C GLN A 214 7.74 -10.11 -14.45
N ASP A 215 8.26 -9.42 -13.46
CA ASP A 215 9.56 -8.76 -13.55
C ASP A 215 10.71 -9.78 -13.55
N ALA A 216 10.62 -10.85 -12.75
CA ALA A 216 11.61 -11.92 -12.76
C ALA A 216 11.68 -12.63 -14.13
N LEU A 217 10.55 -12.97 -14.72
CA LEU A 217 10.46 -13.51 -16.08
C LEU A 217 10.98 -12.52 -17.12
N GLY A 218 10.60 -11.24 -17.00
CA GLY A 218 11.07 -10.17 -17.88
C GLY A 218 12.59 -10.00 -17.87
N LEU A 219 13.24 -10.26 -16.74
CA LEU A 219 14.70 -10.29 -16.60
C LEU A 219 15.32 -11.63 -17.00
N GLY A 220 14.55 -12.64 -17.35
CA GLY A 220 15.02 -13.94 -17.81
C GLY A 220 15.26 -14.99 -16.72
N ALA A 221 14.80 -14.77 -15.48
CA ALA A 221 14.94 -15.73 -14.38
C ALA A 221 14.07 -16.97 -14.57
N GLN A 222 14.44 -18.09 -13.95
CA GLN A 222 13.56 -19.25 -13.78
C GLN A 222 12.65 -19.00 -12.58
N VAL A 223 11.32 -19.01 -12.82
CA VAL A 223 10.33 -18.65 -11.80
C VAL A 223 9.49 -19.83 -11.38
N THR A 224 9.39 -20.05 -10.08
CA THR A 224 8.41 -20.97 -9.48
C THR A 224 7.52 -20.19 -8.51
N VAL A 225 6.21 -20.33 -8.67
CA VAL A 225 5.22 -19.69 -7.78
C VAL A 225 4.48 -20.76 -7.00
N ILE A 226 4.39 -20.58 -5.68
CA ILE A 226 3.65 -21.50 -4.82
C ILE A 226 2.55 -20.75 -4.04
N ASP A 227 1.38 -21.35 -3.97
CA ASP A 227 0.24 -20.86 -3.17
C ASP A 227 -0.58 -22.05 -2.68
N LYS A 228 -1.31 -21.87 -1.57
CA LYS A 228 -2.26 -22.88 -1.08
C LYS A 228 -3.54 -22.97 -1.91
N GLU A 229 -3.87 -21.90 -2.64
CA GLU A 229 -5.10 -21.73 -3.40
C GLU A 229 -4.88 -22.13 -4.86
N ILE A 230 -5.28 -23.34 -5.26
CA ILE A 230 -5.10 -23.88 -6.61
C ILE A 230 -5.68 -22.96 -7.71
N ASN A 231 -6.77 -22.24 -7.41
CA ASN A 231 -7.39 -21.34 -8.39
C ASN A 231 -6.54 -20.09 -8.64
N ARG A 232 -5.72 -19.66 -7.69
CA ARG A 232 -4.73 -18.59 -7.90
C ARG A 232 -3.61 -19.07 -8.81
N LEU A 233 -3.10 -20.28 -8.59
CA LEU A 233 -2.07 -20.89 -9.45
C LEU A 233 -2.56 -21.06 -10.88
N ARG A 234 -3.80 -21.54 -11.09
CA ARG A 234 -4.41 -21.63 -12.42
C ARG A 234 -4.46 -20.28 -13.15
N ARG A 235 -4.79 -19.20 -12.43
CA ARG A 235 -4.77 -17.84 -13.01
C ARG A 235 -3.37 -17.41 -13.41
N PHE A 236 -2.35 -17.73 -12.61
CA PHE A 236 -0.95 -17.46 -12.95
C PHE A 236 -0.51 -18.24 -14.18
N GLU A 237 -0.80 -19.54 -14.28
CA GLU A 237 -0.48 -20.34 -15.46
C GLU A 237 -1.14 -19.78 -16.73
N ALA A 238 -2.40 -19.35 -16.63
CA ALA A 238 -3.11 -18.75 -17.76
C ALA A 238 -2.51 -17.38 -18.14
N PHE A 239 -2.21 -16.53 -17.16
CA PHE A 239 -1.67 -15.19 -17.39
C PHE A 239 -0.27 -15.23 -18.03
N PHE A 240 0.59 -16.13 -17.56
CA PHE A 240 1.97 -16.26 -18.04
C PHE A 240 2.16 -17.28 -19.15
N ASN A 241 1.07 -17.80 -19.76
CA ASN A 241 1.14 -18.80 -20.82
C ASN A 241 2.04 -20.00 -20.47
N ARG A 242 2.04 -20.42 -19.19
CA ARG A 242 2.88 -21.50 -18.65
C ARG A 242 4.38 -21.24 -18.72
N HIS A 243 4.84 -20.02 -18.80
CA HIS A 243 6.28 -19.70 -18.78
C HIS A 243 6.88 -19.76 -17.36
N LEU A 244 6.12 -20.14 -16.35
CA LEU A 244 6.59 -20.38 -14.99
C LEU A 244 6.10 -21.73 -14.47
N VAL A 245 6.74 -22.21 -13.40
CA VAL A 245 6.31 -23.41 -12.69
C VAL A 245 5.40 -23.03 -11.55
N THR A 246 4.34 -23.83 -11.31
CA THR A 246 3.48 -23.68 -10.14
C THR A 246 3.48 -24.91 -9.26
N ALA A 247 3.40 -24.74 -7.95
CA ALA A 247 3.22 -25.83 -7.00
C ALA A 247 2.34 -25.42 -5.82
N ILE A 248 1.71 -26.41 -5.16
CA ILE A 248 0.96 -26.17 -3.92
C ILE A 248 1.93 -25.86 -2.77
N ALA A 249 1.65 -24.80 -2.04
CA ALA A 249 2.43 -24.43 -0.84
C ALA A 249 2.20 -25.45 0.29
N ASN A 250 3.16 -26.33 0.47
CA ASN A 250 3.26 -27.28 1.59
C ASN A 250 4.71 -27.43 2.02
N ASP A 251 4.94 -28.00 3.18
CA ASP A 251 6.27 -28.12 3.78
C ASP A 251 7.27 -28.86 2.89
N HIS A 252 6.81 -29.88 2.14
CA HIS A 252 7.67 -30.65 1.23
C HIS A 252 8.17 -29.76 0.07
N TYR A 253 7.27 -29.14 -0.68
CA TYR A 253 7.66 -28.29 -1.82
C TYR A 253 8.43 -27.05 -1.37
N ILE A 254 8.05 -26.42 -0.25
CA ILE A 254 8.81 -25.30 0.29
C ILE A 254 10.25 -25.71 0.60
N SER A 255 10.45 -26.88 1.26
CA SER A 255 11.78 -27.37 1.61
C SER A 255 12.63 -27.70 0.39
N GLU A 256 12.06 -28.38 -0.62
CA GLU A 256 12.80 -28.77 -1.82
C GLU A 256 13.16 -27.53 -2.69
N LEU A 257 12.23 -26.62 -2.88
CA LEU A 257 12.47 -25.40 -3.64
C LEU A 257 13.50 -24.49 -2.96
N ALA A 258 13.47 -24.36 -1.63
CA ALA A 258 14.41 -23.53 -0.90
C ALA A 258 15.89 -23.97 -1.11
N LYS A 259 16.16 -25.29 -1.22
CA LYS A 259 17.52 -25.82 -1.47
C LYS A 259 18.12 -25.39 -2.80
N THR A 260 17.27 -25.13 -3.79
CA THR A 260 17.68 -24.80 -5.16
C THR A 260 17.48 -23.34 -5.52
N SER A 261 16.73 -22.58 -4.72
CA SER A 261 16.46 -21.17 -4.96
C SER A 261 17.67 -20.29 -4.66
N ASP A 262 17.95 -19.38 -5.59
CA ASP A 262 18.89 -18.27 -5.39
C ASP A 262 18.17 -17.09 -4.74
N VAL A 263 16.85 -16.95 -5.01
CA VAL A 263 15.97 -15.94 -4.41
C VAL A 263 14.68 -16.59 -3.91
N LEU A 264 14.29 -16.25 -2.68
CA LEU A 264 13.04 -16.69 -2.08
C LEU A 264 12.22 -15.46 -1.62
N ILE A 265 11.03 -15.28 -2.18
CA ILE A 265 10.18 -14.10 -1.93
C ILE A 265 8.96 -14.50 -1.13
N GLY A 266 8.76 -13.90 0.04
CA GLY A 266 7.53 -13.99 0.82
C GLY A 266 6.53 -12.94 0.37
N ALA A 267 5.47 -13.34 -0.34
CA ALA A 267 4.44 -12.48 -0.93
C ALA A 267 3.02 -12.84 -0.42
N LEU A 268 2.92 -13.20 0.87
CA LEU A 268 1.66 -13.58 1.49
C LEU A 268 0.83 -12.34 1.86
N SER A 269 -0.46 -12.40 1.61
CA SER A 269 -1.44 -11.40 2.07
C SER A 269 -2.58 -12.11 2.79
N PRO A 270 -2.39 -12.51 4.05
CA PRO A 270 -3.41 -13.22 4.80
C PRO A 270 -4.52 -12.27 5.24
N LYS A 271 -5.77 -12.79 5.31
CA LYS A 271 -6.91 -12.04 5.88
C LYS A 271 -6.76 -11.75 7.39
N LYS A 272 -5.89 -12.48 8.07
CA LYS A 272 -5.52 -12.29 9.47
C LYS A 272 -3.99 -12.29 9.57
N LYS A 273 -3.46 -11.61 10.60
CA LYS A 273 -2.01 -11.59 10.86
C LYS A 273 -1.42 -13.01 10.85
N ILE A 274 -0.26 -13.18 10.23
CA ILE A 274 0.49 -14.45 10.28
C ILE A 274 0.93 -14.66 11.73
N ILE A 275 0.44 -15.73 12.35
CA ILE A 275 0.81 -16.07 13.74
C ILE A 275 2.07 -16.92 13.76
N HIS A 276 2.22 -17.81 12.77
CA HIS A 276 3.38 -18.69 12.61
C HIS A 276 3.95 -18.52 11.19
N PRO A 277 5.24 -18.24 11.06
CA PRO A 277 5.91 -18.18 9.76
C PRO A 277 5.73 -19.48 8.98
N LEU A 278 5.48 -19.35 7.66
CA LEU A 278 5.29 -20.50 6.79
C LEU A 278 6.61 -21.25 6.53
N VAL A 279 7.73 -20.52 6.48
CA VAL A 279 9.06 -21.05 6.21
C VAL A 279 9.84 -21.14 7.52
N SER A 280 10.13 -22.35 7.97
CA SER A 280 10.87 -22.58 9.22
C SER A 280 12.34 -22.16 9.09
N GLU A 281 13.01 -21.92 10.23
CA GLU A 281 14.43 -21.64 10.27
C GLU A 281 15.28 -22.81 9.70
N GLN A 282 14.82 -24.05 9.86
CA GLN A 282 15.52 -25.21 9.31
C GLN A 282 15.51 -25.20 7.78
N VAL A 283 14.44 -24.76 7.15
CA VAL A 283 14.36 -24.58 5.70
C VAL A 283 15.33 -23.49 5.24
N VAL A 284 15.39 -22.35 5.94
CA VAL A 284 16.35 -21.28 5.63
C VAL A 284 17.80 -21.76 5.75
N LYS A 285 18.15 -22.60 6.75
CA LYS A 285 19.48 -23.22 6.89
C LYS A 285 19.87 -24.12 5.71
N SER A 286 18.88 -24.65 4.98
CA SER A 286 19.14 -25.51 3.81
C SER A 286 19.36 -24.73 2.50
N MET A 287 19.15 -23.43 2.50
CA MET A 287 19.41 -22.57 1.35
C MET A 287 20.92 -22.44 1.09
N ARG A 288 21.27 -22.14 -0.15
CA ARG A 288 22.66 -21.93 -0.55
C ARG A 288 23.22 -20.65 0.08
N PRO A 289 24.50 -20.64 0.54
CA PRO A 289 25.13 -19.40 0.98
C PRO A 289 25.16 -18.36 -0.17
N GLY A 290 24.88 -17.08 0.19
CA GLY A 290 24.77 -15.98 -0.77
C GLY A 290 23.44 -15.89 -1.50
N SER A 291 22.46 -16.76 -1.19
CA SER A 291 21.08 -16.58 -1.65
C SER A 291 20.38 -15.45 -0.88
N VAL A 292 19.25 -14.99 -1.42
CA VAL A 292 18.54 -13.81 -0.95
C VAL A 292 17.10 -14.14 -0.58
N ILE A 293 16.67 -13.69 0.59
CA ILE A 293 15.26 -13.67 1.03
C ILE A 293 14.75 -12.24 0.97
N ILE A 294 13.60 -12.05 0.31
CA ILE A 294 12.81 -10.79 0.34
C ILE A 294 11.49 -11.09 1.04
N ASP A 295 11.30 -10.60 2.25
CA ASP A 295 10.05 -10.78 2.98
C ASP A 295 9.15 -9.55 2.84
N VAL A 296 8.32 -9.53 1.79
CA VAL A 296 7.32 -8.47 1.56
C VAL A 296 6.17 -8.59 2.57
N SER A 297 6.00 -9.77 3.19
CA SER A 297 4.93 -10.03 4.17
C SER A 297 5.29 -9.59 5.59
N ILE A 298 6.43 -8.94 5.80
CA ILE A 298 6.96 -8.59 7.13
C ILE A 298 5.93 -7.83 7.99
N ASP A 299 5.17 -6.92 7.39
CA ASP A 299 4.11 -6.14 8.06
C ASP A 299 2.91 -6.99 8.50
N GLN A 300 2.73 -8.15 7.88
CA GLN A 300 1.63 -9.07 8.12
C GLN A 300 1.99 -10.19 9.11
N GLY A 301 3.20 -10.15 9.67
CA GLY A 301 3.69 -11.10 10.66
C GLY A 301 4.82 -12.02 10.17
N ALA A 302 5.48 -11.67 9.06
CA ALA A 302 6.60 -12.37 8.42
C ALA A 302 6.24 -13.74 7.79
N CYS A 303 6.83 -14.01 6.63
CA CYS A 303 6.75 -15.30 5.95
C CYS A 303 7.77 -16.31 6.49
N PHE A 304 8.93 -15.84 6.91
CA PHE A 304 10.06 -16.65 7.33
C PHE A 304 10.30 -16.54 8.85
N ALA A 305 10.59 -17.66 9.50
CA ALA A 305 10.92 -17.68 10.93
C ALA A 305 12.21 -16.92 11.28
N THR A 306 13.04 -16.65 10.27
CA THR A 306 14.28 -15.89 10.41
C THR A 306 14.11 -14.41 10.13
N SER A 307 12.93 -13.97 9.63
CA SER A 307 12.67 -12.56 9.32
C SER A 307 12.57 -11.70 10.57
N ARG A 308 13.16 -10.51 10.47
CA ARG A 308 13.01 -9.42 11.43
C ARG A 308 12.92 -8.10 10.69
N HIS A 309 12.18 -7.13 11.20
CA HIS A 309 12.08 -5.81 10.61
C HIS A 309 13.45 -5.18 10.39
N THR A 310 13.66 -4.63 9.20
CA THR A 310 14.79 -3.77 8.83
C THR A 310 14.27 -2.39 8.43
N SER A 311 15.15 -1.48 8.00
CA SER A 311 14.79 -0.13 7.59
C SER A 311 15.38 0.19 6.22
N HIS A 312 14.90 1.24 5.55
CA HIS A 312 15.51 1.68 4.29
C HIS A 312 16.97 2.13 4.46
N THR A 313 17.35 2.56 5.66
CA THR A 313 18.75 2.93 5.99
C THR A 313 19.64 1.72 6.21
N ASN A 314 19.13 0.67 6.89
CA ASN A 314 19.83 -0.60 7.14
C ASN A 314 18.96 -1.74 6.63
N PRO A 315 18.92 -1.98 5.30
CA PRO A 315 17.87 -2.78 4.68
C PRO A 315 18.06 -4.29 4.80
N ILE A 316 19.26 -4.74 5.10
CA ILE A 316 19.61 -6.18 5.11
C ILE A 316 20.30 -6.62 6.38
N TYR A 317 20.28 -7.93 6.59
CA TYR A 317 21.18 -8.65 7.48
C TYR A 317 21.42 -10.06 6.92
N VAL A 318 22.48 -10.70 7.37
CA VAL A 318 22.81 -12.08 6.97
C VAL A 318 22.50 -13.02 8.13
N LYS A 319 21.76 -14.11 7.86
CA LYS A 319 21.55 -15.21 8.80
C LYS A 319 21.66 -16.54 8.07
N HIS A 320 22.44 -17.47 8.62
CA HIS A 320 22.76 -18.77 7.99
C HIS A 320 23.38 -18.66 6.58
N GLY A 321 24.15 -17.60 6.32
CA GLY A 321 24.72 -17.34 4.99
C GLY A 321 23.73 -16.81 3.96
N VAL A 322 22.48 -16.54 4.35
CA VAL A 322 21.41 -16.01 3.49
C VAL A 322 21.17 -14.54 3.80
N THR A 323 21.15 -13.71 2.78
CA THR A 323 20.81 -12.28 2.92
C THR A 323 19.33 -12.10 3.05
N HIS A 324 18.89 -11.38 4.09
CA HIS A 324 17.48 -11.08 4.36
C HIS A 324 17.21 -9.59 4.14
N TYR A 325 16.25 -9.27 3.30
CA TYR A 325 15.68 -7.95 3.13
C TYR A 325 14.22 -7.99 3.64
N CYS A 326 13.98 -7.29 4.74
CA CYS A 326 12.69 -7.31 5.46
C CYS A 326 12.25 -5.88 5.81
N VAL A 327 12.37 -4.97 4.85
CA VAL A 327 11.99 -3.58 5.00
C VAL A 327 10.47 -3.46 4.88
N PRO A 328 9.76 -2.95 5.90
CA PRO A 328 8.37 -2.58 5.74
C PRO A 328 8.25 -1.41 4.77
N ASN A 329 7.07 -1.23 4.19
CA ASN A 329 6.81 -0.11 3.30
C ASN A 329 7.80 0.00 2.12
N ILE A 330 8.09 -1.13 1.47
CA ILE A 330 8.99 -1.22 0.31
C ILE A 330 8.74 -0.13 -0.75
N PRO A 331 7.47 0.25 -1.11
CA PRO A 331 7.20 1.29 -2.09
C PRO A 331 7.79 2.67 -1.77
N SER A 332 8.13 2.96 -0.52
CA SER A 332 8.78 4.22 -0.12
C SER A 332 10.19 4.38 -0.73
N ALA A 333 10.83 3.29 -1.16
CA ALA A 333 12.12 3.34 -1.88
C ALA A 333 12.01 4.03 -3.23
N VAL A 334 10.84 4.02 -3.87
CA VAL A 334 10.55 4.71 -5.13
C VAL A 334 9.47 5.76 -4.93
N ALA A 335 9.71 6.66 -3.99
CA ALA A 335 8.74 7.62 -3.47
C ALA A 335 8.00 8.39 -4.58
N LYS A 336 8.69 8.84 -5.62
CA LYS A 336 8.08 9.57 -6.74
C LYS A 336 7.04 8.72 -7.49
N THR A 337 7.41 7.51 -7.89
CA THR A 337 6.50 6.56 -8.57
C THR A 337 5.31 6.21 -7.67
N ALA A 338 5.59 5.90 -6.39
CA ALA A 338 4.55 5.53 -5.44
C ALA A 338 3.58 6.69 -5.14
N SER A 339 4.06 7.93 -5.10
CA SER A 339 3.21 9.11 -4.91
C SER A 339 2.33 9.40 -6.13
N PHE A 340 2.84 9.25 -7.36
CA PHE A 340 2.00 9.33 -8.55
C PHE A 340 0.93 8.23 -8.56
N ALA A 341 1.31 7.00 -8.25
CA ALA A 341 0.38 5.88 -8.20
C ALA A 341 -0.71 6.06 -7.13
N LEU A 342 -0.33 6.53 -5.93
CA LEU A 342 -1.27 6.92 -4.87
C LEU A 342 -2.20 8.03 -5.32
N THR A 343 -1.65 9.10 -5.91
CA THR A 343 -2.44 10.21 -6.45
C THR A 343 -3.52 9.71 -7.42
N ASN A 344 -3.11 8.94 -8.44
CA ASN A 344 -4.02 8.43 -9.46
C ASN A 344 -5.13 7.56 -8.86
N THR A 345 -4.81 6.79 -7.82
CA THR A 345 -5.77 5.90 -7.16
C THR A 345 -6.68 6.64 -6.17
N LEU A 346 -6.15 7.66 -5.46
CA LEU A 346 -6.92 8.43 -4.46
C LEU A 346 -7.83 9.49 -5.10
N LEU A 347 -7.40 10.07 -6.20
CA LEU A 347 -8.06 11.20 -6.85
C LEU A 347 -9.56 10.96 -7.10
N PRO A 348 -10.01 9.81 -7.64
CA PRO A 348 -11.43 9.53 -7.84
C PRO A 348 -12.26 9.53 -6.55
N PHE A 349 -11.65 9.18 -5.42
CA PHE A 349 -12.30 9.19 -4.11
C PHE A 349 -12.34 10.59 -3.51
N LEU A 350 -11.28 11.38 -3.68
CA LEU A 350 -11.21 12.76 -3.20
C LEU A 350 -12.18 13.67 -3.96
N LEU A 351 -12.34 13.47 -5.27
CA LEU A 351 -13.31 14.21 -6.07
C LEU A 351 -14.75 13.95 -5.63
N LYS A 352 -15.09 12.76 -5.12
CA LYS A 352 -16.40 12.48 -4.56
C LYS A 352 -16.75 13.32 -3.32
N LEU A 353 -15.74 13.86 -2.63
CA LEU A 353 -15.95 14.73 -1.48
C LEU A 353 -16.70 16.03 -1.87
N THR A 354 -16.54 16.49 -3.12
CA THR A 354 -17.18 17.72 -3.62
C THR A 354 -18.62 17.51 -4.11
N GLU A 355 -19.06 16.26 -4.24
CA GLU A 355 -20.38 15.97 -4.83
C GLU A 355 -21.54 16.18 -3.85
N HIS A 356 -21.28 16.43 -2.55
CA HIS A 356 -22.32 16.46 -1.51
C HIS A 356 -22.06 17.52 -0.42
N GLU A 357 -23.11 17.86 0.33
CA GLU A 357 -23.09 18.94 1.34
C GLU A 357 -22.48 18.50 2.68
N THR A 358 -22.60 17.22 3.04
CA THR A 358 -22.12 16.71 4.33
C THR A 358 -21.29 15.44 4.19
N VAL A 359 -20.43 15.20 5.17
CA VAL A 359 -19.65 13.94 5.26
C VAL A 359 -20.58 12.73 5.33
N ALA A 360 -21.72 12.84 6.03
CA ALA A 360 -22.69 11.75 6.13
C ALA A 360 -23.27 11.39 4.76
N ASP A 361 -23.64 12.39 3.94
CA ASP A 361 -24.15 12.18 2.58
C ASP A 361 -23.12 11.53 1.67
N ILE A 362 -21.85 11.97 1.74
CA ILE A 362 -20.74 11.37 1.01
C ILE A 362 -20.63 9.88 1.35
N LEU A 363 -20.59 9.55 2.64
CA LEU A 363 -20.45 8.17 3.11
C LEU A 363 -21.70 7.33 2.80
N TRP A 364 -22.90 7.92 2.83
CA TRP A 364 -24.14 7.23 2.45
C TRP A 364 -24.14 6.81 0.99
N LYS A 365 -23.73 7.69 0.09
CA LYS A 365 -23.77 7.47 -1.35
C LYS A 365 -22.55 6.72 -1.90
N SER A 366 -21.38 6.87 -1.28
CA SER A 366 -20.16 6.21 -1.72
C SER A 366 -19.88 4.92 -0.95
N HIS A 367 -20.12 3.76 -1.60
CA HIS A 367 -19.80 2.46 -1.03
C HIS A 367 -18.33 2.38 -0.56
N SER A 368 -17.39 2.77 -1.40
CA SER A 368 -15.95 2.66 -1.12
C SER A 368 -15.49 3.52 0.05
N LEU A 369 -15.94 4.79 0.12
CA LEU A 369 -15.60 5.68 1.24
C LEU A 369 -16.26 5.21 2.54
N ARG A 370 -17.52 4.74 2.48
CA ARG A 370 -18.20 4.12 3.62
C ARG A 370 -17.44 2.89 4.12
N LYS A 371 -17.04 2.00 3.22
CA LYS A 371 -16.19 0.85 3.56
C LYS A 371 -14.82 1.29 4.08
N GLY A 372 -14.25 2.36 3.58
CA GLY A 372 -12.99 2.94 4.05
C GLY A 372 -13.05 3.48 5.48
N THR A 373 -14.21 3.93 5.93
CA THR A 373 -14.36 4.61 7.22
C THR A 373 -14.16 3.65 8.38
N TYR A 374 -13.28 3.99 9.31
CA TYR A 374 -13.03 3.25 10.54
C TYR A 374 -13.37 4.01 11.83
N LEU A 375 -13.49 5.35 11.75
CA LEU A 375 -14.04 6.20 12.83
C LEU A 375 -15.11 7.13 12.24
N PHE A 376 -16.27 7.20 12.90
CA PHE A 376 -17.35 8.10 12.54
C PHE A 376 -18.20 8.45 13.76
N LYS A 377 -18.47 9.75 13.95
CA LYS A 377 -19.31 10.26 15.06
C LYS A 377 -18.93 9.72 16.44
N GLY A 378 -17.63 9.66 16.74
CA GLY A 378 -17.12 9.20 18.04
C GLY A 378 -17.17 7.68 18.26
N TYR A 379 -17.40 6.87 17.23
CA TYR A 379 -17.42 5.40 17.29
C TYR A 379 -16.43 4.76 16.34
N VAL A 380 -15.93 3.59 16.75
CA VAL A 380 -15.19 2.68 15.86
C VAL A 380 -16.19 1.93 14.99
N THR A 381 -15.98 1.95 13.66
CA THR A 381 -16.89 1.32 12.68
C THR A 381 -16.32 0.05 12.05
N LYS A 382 -15.17 -0.42 12.54
CA LYS A 382 -14.54 -1.70 12.16
C LYS A 382 -14.41 -2.61 13.37
N LYS A 383 -15.04 -3.77 13.29
CA LYS A 383 -15.03 -4.75 14.40
C LYS A 383 -13.60 -5.15 14.79
N ILE A 384 -12.73 -5.41 13.79
CA ILE A 384 -11.33 -5.75 14.04
C ILE A 384 -10.58 -4.65 14.82
N LEU A 385 -10.85 -3.38 14.53
CA LEU A 385 -10.23 -2.27 15.27
C LEU A 385 -10.76 -2.16 16.69
N SER A 386 -12.06 -2.40 16.91
CA SER A 386 -12.65 -2.47 18.24
C SER A 386 -12.01 -3.60 19.08
N GLU A 387 -11.83 -4.78 18.50
CA GLU A 387 -11.16 -5.93 19.15
C GLU A 387 -9.69 -5.63 19.52
N LEU A 388 -8.99 -4.80 18.73
CA LEU A 388 -7.58 -4.43 18.98
C LEU A 388 -7.42 -3.29 19.98
N THR A 389 -8.43 -2.45 20.14
CA THR A 389 -8.30 -1.19 20.90
C THR A 389 -9.27 -1.07 22.08
N ASP A 390 -10.20 -2.00 22.25
CA ASP A 390 -11.27 -2.02 23.28
C ASP A 390 -12.19 -0.79 23.25
N PHE A 391 -12.30 -0.10 22.09
CA PHE A 391 -13.28 0.98 21.91
C PHE A 391 -14.62 0.43 21.38
N PRO A 392 -15.75 1.06 21.74
CA PRO A 392 -17.07 0.57 21.36
C PRO A 392 -17.27 0.60 19.83
N PHE A 393 -17.66 -0.55 19.30
CA PHE A 393 -18.03 -0.73 17.90
C PHE A 393 -19.48 -0.31 17.64
N ARG A 394 -19.71 0.36 16.51
CA ARG A 394 -21.04 0.55 15.92
C ARG A 394 -20.98 0.39 14.41
N GLU A 395 -21.99 -0.26 13.86
CA GLU A 395 -22.15 -0.37 12.40
C GLU A 395 -22.33 1.02 11.80
N ILE A 396 -21.54 1.31 10.75
CA ILE A 396 -21.58 2.63 10.10
C ILE A 396 -22.94 2.95 9.50
N ASP A 397 -23.65 1.94 8.97
CA ASP A 397 -24.98 2.13 8.37
C ASP A 397 -26.01 2.58 9.41
N MET A 398 -25.91 2.11 10.66
CA MET A 398 -26.75 2.58 11.77
C MET A 398 -26.46 4.04 12.14
N LEU A 399 -25.19 4.42 12.13
CA LEU A 399 -24.77 5.79 12.44
C LEU A 399 -25.19 6.77 11.33
N LEU A 400 -25.17 6.33 10.09
CA LEU A 400 -25.60 7.13 8.93
C LEU A 400 -27.14 7.27 8.89
N ALA A 401 -27.88 6.23 9.22
CA ALA A 401 -29.35 6.28 9.28
C ALA A 401 -29.88 7.21 10.39
N ALA A 402 -29.06 7.48 11.41
CA ALA A 402 -29.38 8.40 12.51
C ALA A 402 -28.86 9.83 12.27
N SER A 403 -28.33 10.12 11.08
CA SER A 403 -27.75 11.42 10.69
C SER A 403 -28.72 12.26 9.94
#